data_6c617018602d7a761d43f6995d153281
#
_entry.id   6c617018602d7a761d43f6995d153281
#
_cell.length_a   1.000
_cell.length_b   1.000
_cell.length_c   1.000
_cell.angle_alpha   90.00
_cell.angle_beta   90.00
_cell.angle_gamma   90.00
#
_symmetry.space_group_name_H-M   'P 1'
#
loop_
_entity.id
_entity.type
_entity.pdbx_description
1 polymer ?
#
loop_
_entity_poly.entity_id
_entity_poly.type
_entity_poly.pdbx_seq_one_letter_code
_entity_poly.pdbx_strand_id
1 'polypeptide(L)'
;MKRIALYPGTFDPVTNGHIDIMYRASSLCDTLIIGVAENIGKNPFFTVSERKALIEDAIKNNSKSSNRTLGEIIVKSFDNLLIDFARTNSVTMIIRGLRAVSDFDYEFQMAGMNARLASDIETVFLTASESNQFVASRFVKEIALLDGDISSFVPSNVAVAIENKKNT
;
A
#
# COMPACT_ATOMS: atom_id res chain seq x y z
N MET A 1 -15.69 -7.83 -18.80
CA MET A 1 -14.51 -6.95 -18.79
C MET A 1 -13.74 -7.23 -17.48
N LYS A 2 -12.43 -7.46 -17.54
CA LYS A 2 -11.62 -7.74 -16.33
C LYS A 2 -11.52 -6.47 -15.50
N ARG A 3 -11.86 -6.54 -14.20
CA ARG A 3 -11.73 -5.40 -13.27
C ARG A 3 -10.32 -5.37 -12.71
N ILE A 4 -9.55 -4.35 -13.09
CA ILE A 4 -8.17 -4.15 -12.62
C ILE A 4 -8.16 -2.95 -11.68
N ALA A 5 -7.76 -3.17 -10.42
CA ALA A 5 -7.61 -2.13 -9.43
C ALA A 5 -6.14 -1.83 -9.16
N LEU A 6 -5.83 -0.58 -8.78
CA LEU A 6 -4.51 -0.12 -8.38
C LEU A 6 -4.56 0.40 -6.95
N TYR A 7 -3.74 -0.14 -6.07
CA TYR A 7 -3.50 0.40 -4.73
C TYR A 7 -2.10 1.03 -4.68
N PRO A 8 -1.99 2.35 -4.86
CA PRO A 8 -0.71 3.04 -4.89
C PRO A 8 -0.27 3.47 -3.49
N GLY A 9 1.04 3.42 -3.25
CA GLY A 9 1.63 3.92 -2.01
C GLY A 9 3.15 3.88 -2.05
N THR A 10 3.77 4.49 -1.04
CA THR A 10 5.22 4.41 -0.85
C THR A 10 5.62 3.09 -0.19
N PHE A 11 4.81 2.61 0.76
CA PHE A 11 5.05 1.37 1.52
C PHE A 11 6.46 1.31 2.13
N ASP A 12 6.83 2.34 2.86
CA ASP A 12 8.16 2.49 3.44
C ASP A 12 8.14 2.63 4.98
N PRO A 13 7.95 1.50 5.69
CA PRO A 13 7.68 0.16 5.22
C PRO A 13 6.18 -0.13 4.98
N VAL A 14 5.88 -1.29 4.39
CA VAL A 14 4.53 -1.86 4.41
C VAL A 14 4.14 -2.20 5.85
N THR A 15 2.87 -1.94 6.22
CA THR A 15 2.31 -2.17 7.57
C THR A 15 1.16 -3.18 7.53
N ASN A 16 0.73 -3.67 8.70
CA ASN A 16 -0.45 -4.53 8.81
C ASN A 16 -1.71 -3.85 8.25
N GLY A 17 -1.83 -2.52 8.40
CA GLY A 17 -2.92 -1.76 7.80
C GLY A 17 -2.90 -1.77 6.28
N HIS A 18 -1.72 -1.68 5.65
CA HIS A 18 -1.60 -1.82 4.20
C HIS A 18 -1.99 -3.23 3.74
N ILE A 19 -1.55 -4.27 4.44
CA ILE A 19 -1.87 -5.66 4.12
C ILE A 19 -3.38 -5.91 4.24
N ASP A 20 -4.05 -5.40 5.27
CA ASP A 20 -5.51 -5.48 5.42
C ASP A 20 -6.24 -4.89 4.20
N ILE A 21 -5.87 -3.67 3.79
CA ILE A 21 -6.43 -3.03 2.60
C ILE A 21 -6.16 -3.85 1.34
N MET A 22 -4.95 -4.39 1.15
CA MET A 22 -4.59 -5.21 -0.01
C MET A 22 -5.51 -6.43 -0.15
N TYR A 23 -5.75 -7.17 0.93
CA TYR A 23 -6.64 -8.33 0.90
C TYR A 23 -8.11 -7.95 0.66
N ARG A 24 -8.58 -6.88 1.28
CA ARG A 24 -9.96 -6.43 1.08
C ARG A 24 -10.16 -5.89 -0.33
N ALA A 25 -9.21 -5.14 -0.86
CA ALA A 25 -9.24 -4.63 -2.22
C ALA A 25 -9.20 -5.77 -3.26
N SER A 26 -8.36 -6.80 -3.04
CA SER A 26 -8.25 -7.92 -3.96
C SER A 26 -9.55 -8.73 -4.10
N SER A 27 -10.43 -8.70 -3.09
CA SER A 27 -11.76 -9.34 -3.20
C SER A 27 -12.78 -8.53 -4.01
N LEU A 28 -12.47 -7.30 -4.39
CA LEU A 28 -13.33 -6.41 -5.18
C LEU A 28 -13.01 -6.40 -6.68
N CYS A 29 -11.90 -7.02 -7.09
CA CYS A 29 -11.40 -6.99 -8.46
C CYS A 29 -10.83 -8.34 -8.90
N ASP A 30 -10.61 -8.48 -10.20
CA ASP A 30 -10.01 -9.71 -10.76
C ASP A 30 -8.47 -9.66 -10.66
N THR A 31 -7.91 -8.45 -10.70
CA THR A 31 -6.47 -8.22 -10.48
C THR A 31 -6.28 -6.94 -9.67
N LEU A 32 -5.52 -7.02 -8.58
CA LEU A 32 -5.06 -5.90 -7.80
C LEU A 32 -3.58 -5.64 -8.08
N ILE A 33 -3.26 -4.45 -8.59
CA ILE A 33 -1.87 -3.99 -8.74
C ILE A 33 -1.52 -3.18 -7.49
N ILE A 34 -0.48 -3.60 -6.78
CA ILE A 34 0.15 -2.80 -5.73
C ILE A 34 1.20 -1.93 -6.40
N GLY A 35 0.92 -0.63 -6.50
CA GLY A 35 1.81 0.34 -7.12
C GLY A 35 2.77 0.94 -6.10
N VAL A 36 4.05 0.55 -6.14
CA VAL A 36 5.09 1.09 -5.25
C VAL A 36 5.70 2.33 -5.89
N ALA A 37 5.37 3.51 -5.35
CA ALA A 37 5.92 4.77 -5.84
C ALA A 37 7.41 4.90 -5.50
N GLU A 38 8.24 5.28 -6.46
CA GLU A 38 9.69 5.41 -6.24
C GLU A 38 10.05 6.57 -5.32
N ASN A 39 9.28 7.67 -5.35
CA ASN A 39 9.45 8.86 -4.49
C ASN A 39 10.89 9.39 -4.47
N ILE A 40 11.45 9.65 -5.65
CA ILE A 40 12.75 10.27 -5.83
C ILE A 40 12.72 11.65 -5.12
N GLY A 41 13.45 11.79 -4.03
CA GLY A 41 13.53 13.06 -3.26
C GLY A 41 13.08 12.99 -1.79
N LYS A 42 12.50 11.89 -1.32
CA LYS A 42 12.09 11.72 0.09
C LYS A 42 13.04 10.84 0.91
N ASN A 43 14.18 10.40 0.38
CA ASN A 43 15.10 9.47 1.03
C ASN A 43 14.37 8.34 1.78
N PRO A 44 13.71 7.41 1.08
CA PRO A 44 12.98 6.32 1.72
C PRO A 44 13.95 5.44 2.53
N PHE A 45 13.46 4.88 3.61
CA PHE A 45 14.24 3.97 4.46
C PHE A 45 14.64 2.69 3.72
N PHE A 46 13.72 2.17 2.90
CA PHE A 46 13.98 1.03 2.01
C PHE A 46 14.01 1.45 0.55
N THR A 47 14.90 0.86 -0.23
CA THR A 47 14.90 0.99 -1.70
C THR A 47 13.61 0.46 -2.29
N VAL A 48 13.29 0.84 -3.53
CA VAL A 48 12.10 0.33 -4.25
C VAL A 48 12.08 -1.20 -4.31
N SER A 49 13.22 -1.81 -4.61
CA SER A 49 13.36 -3.27 -4.69
C SER A 49 13.10 -3.95 -3.35
N GLU A 50 13.64 -3.40 -2.26
CA GLU A 50 13.38 -3.90 -0.90
C GLU A 50 11.90 -3.80 -0.55
N ARG A 51 11.26 -2.64 -0.82
CA ARG A 51 9.83 -2.44 -0.53
C ARG A 51 8.93 -3.42 -1.29
N LYS A 52 9.23 -3.68 -2.57
CA LYS A 52 8.52 -4.68 -3.37
C LYS A 52 8.67 -6.08 -2.77
N ALA A 53 9.89 -6.51 -2.49
CA ALA A 53 10.16 -7.83 -1.89
C ALA A 53 9.44 -8.00 -0.56
N LEU A 54 9.47 -6.98 0.31
CA LEU A 54 8.78 -7.01 1.61
C LEU A 54 7.26 -7.18 1.47
N ILE A 55 6.64 -6.52 0.47
CA ILE A 55 5.21 -6.67 0.17
C ILE A 55 4.91 -8.08 -0.35
N GLU A 56 5.68 -8.56 -1.33
CA GLU A 56 5.50 -9.89 -1.93
C GLU A 56 5.59 -11.01 -0.89
N ASP A 57 6.59 -10.94 -0.01
CA ASP A 57 6.78 -11.90 1.07
C ASP A 57 5.65 -11.82 2.12
N ALA A 58 5.23 -10.60 2.49
CA ALA A 58 4.13 -10.42 3.42
C ALA A 58 2.82 -11.00 2.88
N ILE A 59 2.53 -10.83 1.59
CA ILE A 59 1.35 -11.40 0.94
C ILE A 59 1.41 -12.93 0.92
N LYS A 60 2.55 -13.52 0.54
CA LYS A 60 2.73 -14.99 0.53
C LYS A 60 2.49 -15.61 1.90
N ASN A 61 3.03 -14.99 2.95
CA ASN A 61 2.94 -15.52 4.31
C ASN A 61 1.51 -15.42 4.89
N ASN A 62 0.73 -14.42 4.48
CA ASN A 62 -0.63 -14.20 4.95
C ASN A 62 -1.73 -14.85 4.08
N SER A 63 -1.41 -15.33 2.88
CA SER A 63 -2.40 -15.90 1.94
C SER A 63 -3.17 -17.10 2.47
N LYS A 64 -2.63 -17.81 3.48
CA LYS A 64 -3.21 -19.00 4.08
C LYS A 64 -4.39 -18.71 5.04
N SER A 65 -4.64 -17.47 5.41
CA SER A 65 -5.62 -17.09 6.45
C SER A 65 -6.96 -16.55 5.90
N SER A 66 -7.12 -16.45 4.59
CA SER A 66 -8.30 -15.83 4.00
C SER A 66 -9.29 -16.86 3.46
N ASN A 67 -10.52 -16.87 4.00
CA ASN A 67 -11.67 -17.63 3.45
C ASN A 67 -12.33 -16.90 2.27
N ARG A 68 -11.72 -15.84 1.71
CA ARG A 68 -12.29 -15.05 0.61
C ARG A 68 -11.70 -15.50 -0.72
N THR A 69 -12.52 -15.48 -1.76
CA THR A 69 -12.00 -15.55 -3.14
C THR A 69 -11.28 -14.24 -3.43
N LEU A 70 -9.98 -14.32 -3.62
CA LEU A 70 -9.12 -13.17 -3.89
C LEU A 70 -8.83 -13.09 -5.39
N GLY A 71 -8.80 -11.88 -5.94
CA GLY A 71 -8.21 -11.62 -7.24
C GLY A 71 -6.69 -11.79 -7.19
N GLU A 72 -6.08 -11.86 -8.36
CA GLU A 72 -4.63 -11.90 -8.50
C GLU A 72 -3.99 -10.62 -7.93
N ILE A 73 -2.93 -10.73 -7.12
CA ILE A 73 -2.19 -9.58 -6.60
C ILE A 73 -0.82 -9.51 -7.28
N ILE A 74 -0.52 -8.37 -7.90
CA ILE A 74 0.74 -8.10 -8.61
C ILE A 74 1.40 -6.87 -8.01
N VAL A 75 2.71 -6.94 -7.73
CA VAL A 75 3.47 -5.79 -7.20
C VAL A 75 4.31 -5.18 -8.31
N LYS A 76 4.11 -3.89 -8.59
CA LYS A 76 4.85 -3.12 -9.59
C LYS A 76 5.35 -1.81 -9.00
N SER A 77 6.51 -1.33 -9.43
CA SER A 77 6.97 0.04 -9.13
C SER A 77 6.62 1.01 -10.23
N PHE A 78 6.54 2.30 -9.91
CA PHE A 78 6.37 3.39 -10.86
C PHE A 78 7.05 4.67 -10.37
N ASP A 79 7.51 5.48 -11.32
CA ASP A 79 8.21 6.76 -11.12
C ASP A 79 7.54 7.93 -11.86
N ASN A 80 6.45 7.66 -12.58
CA ASN A 80 5.69 8.61 -13.38
C ASN A 80 4.37 9.03 -12.68
N LEU A 81 3.56 9.82 -13.38
CA LEU A 81 2.25 10.23 -12.89
C LEU A 81 1.33 9.01 -12.64
N LEU A 82 0.67 8.97 -11.50
CA LEU A 82 -0.21 7.87 -11.08
C LEU A 82 -1.23 7.49 -12.16
N ILE A 83 -1.84 8.48 -12.79
CA ILE A 83 -2.85 8.25 -13.83
C ILE A 83 -2.24 7.63 -15.10
N ASP A 84 -1.02 8.02 -15.49
CA ASP A 84 -0.33 7.44 -16.64
C ASP A 84 0.03 5.98 -16.36
N PHE A 85 0.51 5.70 -15.16
CA PHE A 85 0.75 4.33 -14.72
C PHE A 85 -0.54 3.49 -14.69
N ALA A 86 -1.65 4.06 -14.21
CA ALA A 86 -2.94 3.41 -14.18
C ALA A 86 -3.43 3.07 -15.61
N ARG A 87 -3.36 4.01 -16.54
CA ARG A 87 -3.75 3.79 -17.95
C ARG A 87 -2.90 2.73 -18.63
N THR A 88 -1.58 2.79 -18.47
CA THR A 88 -0.64 1.79 -19.06
C THR A 88 -0.95 0.36 -18.58
N ASN A 89 -1.51 0.22 -17.38
CA ASN A 89 -1.89 -1.07 -16.80
C ASN A 89 -3.39 -1.40 -16.93
N SER A 90 -4.16 -0.63 -17.73
CA SER A 90 -5.60 -0.82 -17.94
C SER A 90 -6.40 -0.83 -16.64
N VAL A 91 -5.98 -0.03 -15.67
CA VAL A 91 -6.65 0.12 -14.37
C VAL A 91 -7.98 0.84 -14.56
N THR A 92 -9.03 0.33 -13.92
CA THR A 92 -10.38 0.93 -13.93
C THR A 92 -10.75 1.58 -12.62
N MET A 93 -10.04 1.26 -11.53
CA MET A 93 -10.27 1.88 -10.22
C MET A 93 -8.95 2.03 -9.43
N ILE A 94 -8.83 3.13 -8.70
CA ILE A 94 -7.75 3.39 -7.75
C ILE A 94 -8.29 3.17 -6.34
N ILE A 95 -7.63 2.32 -5.56
CA ILE A 95 -7.97 2.07 -4.15
C ILE A 95 -7.15 2.99 -3.27
N ARG A 96 -7.81 3.65 -2.31
CA ARG A 96 -7.14 4.44 -1.27
C ARG A 96 -7.61 3.99 0.11
N GLY A 97 -6.68 3.86 1.05
CA GLY A 97 -6.97 3.60 2.45
C GLY A 97 -7.27 4.90 3.21
N LEU A 98 -8.33 4.91 4.01
CA LEU A 98 -8.64 6.00 4.95
C LEU A 98 -8.46 5.51 6.38
N ARG A 99 -7.62 6.18 7.16
CA ARG A 99 -7.34 5.83 8.56
C ARG A 99 -8.05 6.75 9.54
N ALA A 100 -7.97 8.05 9.32
CA ALA A 100 -8.53 9.06 10.20
C ALA A 100 -9.18 10.20 9.38
N VAL A 101 -9.98 11.02 10.05
CA VAL A 101 -10.62 12.19 9.42
C VAL A 101 -9.59 13.13 8.79
N SER A 102 -8.42 13.26 9.41
CA SER A 102 -7.30 14.07 8.88
C SER A 102 -6.75 13.60 7.53
N ASP A 103 -6.88 12.31 7.21
CA ASP A 103 -6.46 11.79 5.91
C ASP A 103 -7.48 12.12 4.82
N PHE A 104 -8.77 12.29 5.19
CA PHE A 104 -9.87 12.44 4.26
C PHE A 104 -9.75 13.68 3.37
N ASP A 105 -9.42 14.83 3.93
CA ASP A 105 -9.33 16.06 3.16
C ASP A 105 -8.29 15.95 2.05
N TYR A 106 -7.12 15.42 2.36
CA TYR A 106 -6.06 15.20 1.36
C TYR A 106 -6.46 14.18 0.31
N GLU A 107 -6.99 13.04 0.74
CA GLU A 107 -7.39 11.95 -0.16
C GLU A 107 -8.55 12.37 -1.07
N PHE A 108 -9.52 13.15 -0.54
CA PHE A 108 -10.63 13.69 -1.31
C PHE A 108 -10.15 14.67 -2.39
N GLN A 109 -9.22 15.58 -2.04
CA GLN A 109 -8.64 16.51 -3.01
C GLN A 109 -7.89 15.75 -4.11
N MET A 110 -7.09 14.75 -3.75
CA MET A 110 -6.37 13.92 -4.72
C MET A 110 -7.31 13.14 -5.63
N ALA A 111 -8.40 12.59 -5.09
CA ALA A 111 -9.42 11.92 -5.89
C ALA A 111 -10.06 12.85 -6.91
N GLY A 112 -10.38 14.10 -6.50
CA GLY A 112 -10.91 15.13 -7.40
C GLY A 112 -9.93 15.50 -8.50
N MET A 113 -8.63 15.63 -8.20
CA MET A 113 -7.58 15.89 -9.19
C MET A 113 -7.44 14.70 -10.16
N ASN A 114 -7.43 13.48 -9.66
CA ASN A 114 -7.35 12.28 -10.50
C ASN A 114 -8.55 12.17 -11.44
N ALA A 115 -9.77 12.43 -10.96
CA ALA A 115 -10.98 12.41 -11.78
C ALA A 115 -10.95 13.46 -12.92
N ARG A 116 -10.30 14.61 -12.71
CA ARG A 116 -10.10 15.61 -13.79
C ARG A 116 -9.07 15.16 -14.82
N LEU A 117 -8.08 14.39 -14.43
CA LEU A 117 -7.05 13.85 -15.33
C LEU A 117 -7.52 12.60 -16.09
N ALA A 118 -8.36 11.80 -15.45
CA ALA A 118 -8.88 10.54 -16.00
C ALA A 118 -10.29 10.27 -15.44
N SER A 119 -11.31 10.78 -16.11
CA SER A 119 -12.73 10.61 -15.72
C SER A 119 -13.24 9.17 -15.87
N ASP A 120 -12.46 8.32 -16.51
CA ASP A 120 -12.72 6.89 -16.74
C ASP A 120 -12.13 5.97 -15.66
N ILE A 121 -11.39 6.55 -14.68
CA ILE A 121 -10.78 5.81 -13.56
C ILE A 121 -11.38 6.30 -12.24
N GLU A 122 -12.15 5.44 -11.58
CA GLU A 122 -12.78 5.77 -10.30
C GLU A 122 -11.83 5.63 -9.12
N THR A 123 -12.00 6.48 -8.09
CA THR A 123 -11.31 6.34 -6.81
C THR A 123 -12.25 5.73 -5.76
N VAL A 124 -11.84 4.61 -5.18
CA VAL A 124 -12.58 3.88 -4.16
C VAL A 124 -11.84 3.96 -2.83
N PHE A 125 -12.53 4.40 -1.78
CA PHE A 125 -11.98 4.48 -0.44
C PHE A 125 -12.35 3.24 0.39
N LEU A 126 -11.35 2.65 1.04
CA LEU A 126 -11.52 1.61 2.05
C LEU A 126 -11.06 2.13 3.40
N THR A 127 -11.92 2.10 4.40
CA THR A 127 -11.56 2.50 5.76
C THR A 127 -10.62 1.46 6.38
N ALA A 128 -9.62 1.92 7.13
CA ALA A 128 -8.78 1.04 7.92
C ALA A 128 -9.62 0.27 8.95
N SER A 129 -9.22 -0.97 9.26
CA SER A 129 -9.79 -1.70 10.39
C SER A 129 -9.44 -0.99 11.70
N GLU A 130 -10.26 -1.18 12.74
CA GLU A 130 -10.09 -0.53 14.03
C GLU A 130 -8.67 -0.71 14.60
N SER A 131 -8.13 -1.91 14.51
CA SER A 131 -6.77 -2.22 14.99
C SER A 131 -5.64 -1.50 14.22
N ASN A 132 -5.92 -0.99 13.03
CA ASN A 132 -4.92 -0.40 12.13
C ASN A 132 -5.10 1.12 11.91
N GLN A 133 -6.10 1.75 12.51
CA GLN A 133 -6.42 3.17 12.29
C GLN A 133 -5.25 4.12 12.57
N PHE A 134 -4.44 3.82 13.57
CA PHE A 134 -3.33 4.68 13.99
C PHE A 134 -1.97 4.24 13.45
N VAL A 135 -1.92 3.12 12.70
CA VAL A 135 -0.66 2.59 12.18
C VAL A 135 -0.24 3.37 10.94
N ALA A 136 0.85 4.12 11.06
CA ALA A 136 1.47 4.85 9.96
C ALA A 136 2.94 4.47 9.82
N SER A 137 3.42 4.29 8.59
CA SER A 137 4.81 3.89 8.32
C SER A 137 5.85 4.82 8.95
N ARG A 138 5.57 6.13 9.01
CA ARG A 138 6.48 7.09 9.66
C ARG A 138 6.64 6.80 11.15
N PHE A 139 5.54 6.52 11.87
CA PHE A 139 5.59 6.22 13.30
C PHE A 139 6.25 4.86 13.55
N VAL A 140 6.01 3.87 12.69
CA VAL A 140 6.72 2.59 12.77
C VAL A 140 8.23 2.79 12.69
N LYS A 141 8.71 3.62 11.75
CA LYS A 141 10.14 3.95 11.63
C LYS A 141 10.67 4.67 12.87
N GLU A 142 9.97 5.68 13.35
CA GLU A 142 10.36 6.44 14.56
C GLU A 142 10.49 5.52 15.78
N ILE A 143 9.50 4.65 16.01
CA ILE A 143 9.51 3.68 17.11
C ILE A 143 10.68 2.71 16.96
N ALA A 144 10.87 2.15 15.77
CA ALA A 144 11.94 1.18 15.51
C ALA A 144 13.34 1.78 15.71
N LEU A 145 13.55 3.04 15.28
CA LEU A 145 14.84 3.73 15.43
C LEU A 145 15.18 4.02 16.91
N LEU A 146 14.18 4.02 17.78
CA LEU A 146 14.32 4.17 19.23
C LEU A 146 14.22 2.83 19.97
N ASP A 147 14.46 1.71 19.30
CA ASP A 147 14.43 0.34 19.84
C ASP A 147 13.07 -0.07 20.43
N GLY A 148 11.98 0.57 20.01
CA GLY A 148 10.62 0.19 20.40
C GLY A 148 10.11 -1.04 19.65
N ASP A 149 9.23 -1.80 20.28
CA ASP A 149 8.60 -2.97 19.69
C ASP A 149 7.59 -2.57 18.59
N ILE A 150 7.82 -3.03 17.37
CA ILE A 150 6.97 -2.78 16.21
C ILE A 150 6.21 -4.03 15.73
N SER A 151 6.32 -5.15 16.42
CA SER A 151 5.78 -6.45 16.02
C SER A 151 4.28 -6.46 15.77
N SER A 152 3.52 -5.61 16.49
CA SER A 152 2.07 -5.47 16.32
C SER A 152 1.66 -4.59 15.12
N PHE A 153 2.57 -3.81 14.54
CA PHE A 153 2.27 -2.83 13.51
C PHE A 153 2.62 -3.29 12.10
N VAL A 154 3.58 -4.22 11.97
CA VAL A 154 4.11 -4.67 10.68
C VAL A 154 4.14 -6.20 10.58
N PRO A 155 4.14 -6.76 9.35
CA PRO A 155 4.43 -8.17 9.14
C PRO A 155 5.81 -8.56 9.70
N SER A 156 5.97 -9.81 10.13
CA SER A 156 7.21 -10.31 10.77
C SER A 156 8.46 -10.14 9.90
N ASN A 157 8.35 -10.37 8.58
CA ASN A 157 9.45 -10.16 7.63
C ASN A 157 9.89 -8.69 7.57
N VAL A 158 8.95 -7.76 7.74
CA VAL A 158 9.24 -6.31 7.77
C VAL A 158 9.96 -5.93 9.07
N ALA A 159 9.52 -6.46 10.23
CA ALA A 159 10.18 -6.21 11.50
C ALA A 159 11.66 -6.66 11.46
N VAL A 160 11.92 -7.87 10.92
CA VAL A 160 13.27 -8.40 10.73
C VAL A 160 14.11 -7.51 9.79
N ALA A 161 13.52 -7.07 8.68
CA ALA A 161 14.23 -6.23 7.71
C ALA A 161 14.60 -4.85 8.29
N ILE A 162 13.74 -4.24 9.12
CA ILE A 162 14.04 -2.98 9.80
C ILE A 162 15.20 -3.17 10.77
N GLU A 163 15.17 -4.24 11.58
CA GLU A 163 16.22 -4.51 12.56
C GLU A 163 17.58 -4.74 11.89
N ASN A 164 17.62 -5.52 10.82
CA ASN A 164 18.84 -5.73 10.04
C ASN A 164 19.40 -4.42 9.48
N LYS A 165 18.52 -3.54 8.99
CA LYS A 165 18.94 -2.28 8.37
C LYS A 165 19.40 -1.22 9.36
N LYS A 166 18.92 -1.26 10.61
CA LYS A 166 19.41 -0.39 11.71
C LYS A 166 20.86 -0.71 12.07
N ASN A 167 21.25 -1.98 11.93
CA ASN A 167 22.55 -2.48 12.36
C ASN A 167 23.62 -2.39 11.23
N THR A 168 23.27 -1.82 10.07
CA THR A 168 24.16 -1.61 8.92
C THR A 168 24.55 -0.15 8.78
#